data_326915939ef3530d94c17d6519f2c9e1
#
_entry.id   326915939ef3530d94c17d6519f2c9e1
#
_cell.length_a   1.000
_cell.length_b   1.000
_cell.length_c   1.000
_cell.angle_alpha   90.00
_cell.angle_beta   90.00
_cell.angle_gamma   90.00
#
_symmetry.space_group_name_H-M   'P 1'
#
loop_
_entity.id
_entity.type
_entity.pdbx_description
1 polymer ?
#
loop_
_entity_poly.entity_id
_entity_poly.type
_entity_poly.pdbx_seq_one_letter_code
_entity_poly.pdbx_strand_id
1 'polypeptide(L)'
;HEVYELGDQPDEEEINWDEPAANYVIEPYPEDSPVFQDQEEARKAVRFEQRLEFATEGMRYFDLRRWGIADEVLNDYIQEDSEFRGFMQGASYNAQNDDYWPLPQAQLDIQGALEQDPAYK
;
A
#
# COMPACT_ATOMS: atom_id res chain seq x y z
N HIS A 1 -13.70 -13.45 -11.54
CA HIS A 1 -12.75 -14.45 -12.07
C HIS A 1 -12.55 -15.51 -11.03
N GLU A 2 -12.95 -16.74 -11.36
CA GLU A 2 -12.64 -17.91 -10.55
C GLU A 2 -11.15 -18.19 -10.65
N VAL A 3 -10.50 -18.44 -9.51
CA VAL A 3 -9.08 -18.81 -9.43
C VAL A 3 -9.04 -20.31 -9.13
N TYR A 4 -8.33 -21.05 -9.95
CA TYR A 4 -8.27 -22.51 -9.88
C TYR A 4 -6.87 -22.98 -9.46
N GLU A 5 -6.81 -24.12 -8.76
CA GLU A 5 -5.53 -24.72 -8.39
C GLU A 5 -4.81 -25.28 -9.61
N LEU A 6 -3.50 -25.01 -9.68
CA LEU A 6 -2.60 -25.71 -10.57
C LEU A 6 -2.11 -27.00 -9.90
N GLY A 7 -1.99 -28.08 -10.66
CA GLY A 7 -1.32 -29.29 -10.21
C GLY A 7 0.19 -29.08 -9.99
N ASP A 8 0.89 -30.12 -9.56
CA ASP A 8 2.32 -30.07 -9.24
C ASP A 8 3.24 -29.72 -10.44
N GLN A 9 2.74 -29.84 -11.65
CA GLN A 9 3.41 -29.44 -12.89
C GLN A 9 2.57 -28.36 -13.58
N PRO A 10 3.18 -27.30 -14.14
CA PRO A 10 2.45 -26.18 -14.74
C PRO A 10 1.89 -26.49 -16.15
N ASP A 11 1.38 -27.68 -16.36
CA ASP A 11 0.73 -28.06 -17.61
C ASP A 11 -0.76 -27.75 -17.56
N GLU A 12 -1.32 -27.19 -18.64
CA GLU A 12 -2.76 -26.83 -18.71
C GLU A 12 -3.69 -28.02 -18.39
N GLU A 13 -3.24 -29.25 -18.63
CA GLU A 13 -3.98 -30.46 -18.32
C GLU A 13 -4.11 -30.73 -16.81
N GLU A 14 -3.27 -30.10 -15.99
CA GLU A 14 -3.27 -30.25 -14.52
C GLU A 14 -4.03 -29.14 -13.80
N ILE A 15 -4.61 -28.19 -14.53
CA ILE A 15 -5.46 -27.16 -13.93
C ILE A 15 -6.76 -27.81 -13.49
N ASN A 16 -7.02 -27.78 -12.20
CA ASN A 16 -8.31 -28.23 -11.66
C ASN A 16 -9.36 -27.13 -11.85
N TRP A 17 -10.12 -27.20 -12.89
CA TRP A 17 -11.16 -26.23 -13.25
C TRP A 17 -12.44 -26.34 -12.39
N ASP A 18 -12.57 -27.42 -11.63
CA ASP A 18 -13.77 -27.71 -10.85
C ASP A 18 -13.66 -27.23 -9.40
N GLU A 19 -12.45 -26.91 -8.94
CA GLU A 19 -12.19 -26.46 -7.56
C GLU A 19 -11.48 -25.11 -7.54
N PRO A 20 -11.96 -24.13 -6.75
CA PRO A 20 -11.29 -22.84 -6.62
C PRO A 20 -9.97 -22.99 -5.86
N ALA A 21 -8.92 -22.33 -6.32
CA ALA A 21 -7.58 -22.34 -5.72
C ALA A 21 -7.52 -21.82 -4.27
N ALA A 22 -8.52 -21.05 -3.84
CA ALA A 22 -8.64 -20.55 -2.48
C ALA A 22 -10.09 -20.14 -2.19
N ASN A 23 -10.43 -19.99 -0.92
CA ASN A 23 -11.74 -19.51 -0.46
C ASN A 23 -11.94 -18.02 -0.75
N TYR A 24 -11.80 -17.60 -2.00
CA TYR A 24 -12.14 -16.25 -2.41
C TYR A 24 -13.62 -16.18 -2.76
N VAL A 25 -14.29 -15.20 -2.18
CA VAL A 25 -15.63 -14.81 -2.58
C VAL A 25 -15.51 -13.60 -3.47
N ILE A 26 -15.66 -13.77 -4.78
CA ILE A 26 -15.62 -12.68 -5.76
C ILE A 26 -17.06 -12.33 -6.11
N GLU A 27 -17.70 -11.60 -5.23
CA GLU A 27 -19.10 -11.18 -5.37
C GLU A 27 -19.23 -9.69 -5.00
N PRO A 28 -20.24 -9.01 -5.53
CA PRO A 28 -20.60 -7.68 -5.04
C PRO A 28 -20.94 -7.72 -3.54
N TYR A 29 -20.66 -6.62 -2.84
CA TYR A 29 -21.09 -6.49 -1.45
C TYR A 29 -22.61 -6.68 -1.36
N PRO A 30 -23.13 -7.47 -0.41
CA PRO A 30 -24.57 -7.64 -0.21
C PRO A 30 -25.22 -6.29 0.18
N GLU A 31 -26.50 -6.12 -0.18
CA GLU A 31 -27.22 -4.84 0.02
C GLU A 31 -27.28 -4.39 1.48
N ASP A 32 -27.25 -5.33 2.41
CA ASP A 32 -27.24 -5.09 3.85
C ASP A 32 -25.84 -4.90 4.46
N SER A 33 -24.82 -4.89 3.62
CA SER A 33 -23.43 -4.71 4.06
C SER A 33 -23.24 -3.36 4.79
N PRO A 34 -22.45 -3.34 5.88
CA PRO A 34 -22.06 -2.10 6.55
C PRO A 34 -21.41 -1.07 5.63
N VAL A 35 -20.79 -1.51 4.52
CA VAL A 35 -20.20 -0.66 3.48
C VAL A 35 -21.20 0.36 2.90
N PHE A 36 -22.49 0.01 2.83
CA PHE A 36 -23.54 0.92 2.34
C PHE A 36 -24.24 1.74 3.42
N GLN A 37 -23.94 1.48 4.68
CA GLN A 37 -24.61 2.09 5.82
C GLN A 37 -23.70 3.03 6.61
N ASP A 38 -22.41 2.80 6.58
CA ASP A 38 -21.41 3.57 7.32
C ASP A 38 -20.31 4.11 6.40
N GLN A 39 -20.02 5.42 6.51
CA GLN A 39 -19.05 6.10 5.68
C GLN A 39 -17.61 5.59 5.90
N GLU A 40 -17.25 5.25 7.14
CA GLU A 40 -15.91 4.76 7.44
C GLU A 40 -15.70 3.35 6.89
N GLU A 41 -16.71 2.48 6.97
CA GLU A 41 -16.66 1.16 6.36
C GLU A 41 -16.60 1.26 4.83
N ALA A 42 -17.36 2.17 4.22
CA ALA A 42 -17.26 2.46 2.79
C ALA A 42 -15.84 2.91 2.40
N ARG A 43 -15.22 3.80 3.16
CA ARG A 43 -13.83 4.24 2.91
C ARG A 43 -12.82 3.11 3.03
N LYS A 44 -12.96 2.26 4.04
CA LYS A 44 -12.07 1.08 4.21
C LYS A 44 -12.18 0.16 3.01
N ALA A 45 -13.39 -0.15 2.57
CA ALA A 45 -13.63 -1.00 1.41
C ALA A 45 -13.01 -0.41 0.14
N VAL A 46 -13.26 0.87 -0.17
CA VAL A 46 -12.67 1.54 -1.35
C VAL A 46 -11.14 1.57 -1.28
N ARG A 47 -10.56 1.85 -0.12
CA ARG A 47 -9.11 1.86 0.08
C ARG A 47 -8.50 0.46 -0.07
N PHE A 48 -9.23 -0.57 0.34
CA PHE A 48 -8.81 -1.94 0.17
C PHE A 48 -8.84 -2.36 -1.30
N GLU A 49 -9.92 -2.06 -2.02
CA GLU A 49 -10.02 -2.29 -3.47
C GLU A 49 -8.90 -1.57 -4.24
N GLN A 50 -8.65 -0.31 -3.93
CA GLN A 50 -7.53 0.43 -4.55
C GLN A 50 -6.17 -0.23 -4.28
N ARG A 51 -5.98 -0.82 -3.10
CA ARG A 51 -4.76 -1.56 -2.77
C ARG A 51 -4.61 -2.81 -3.64
N LEU A 52 -5.69 -3.54 -3.90
CA LEU A 52 -5.68 -4.74 -4.72
C LEU A 52 -5.47 -4.40 -6.20
N GLU A 53 -6.24 -3.47 -6.72
CA GLU A 53 -6.23 -3.09 -8.14
C GLU A 53 -4.89 -2.44 -8.57
N PHE A 54 -4.33 -1.57 -7.72
CA PHE A 54 -3.11 -0.82 -8.03
C PHE A 54 -1.84 -1.39 -7.37
N ALA A 55 -1.83 -2.68 -7.01
CA ALA A 55 -0.81 -3.30 -6.17
C ALA A 55 0.63 -3.15 -6.70
N THR A 56 0.87 -3.09 -7.99
CA THR A 56 2.22 -3.00 -8.58
C THR A 56 2.48 -1.68 -9.33
N GLU A 57 1.55 -0.75 -9.28
CA GLU A 57 1.61 0.50 -10.06
C GLU A 57 2.31 1.66 -9.34
N GLY A 58 2.84 1.44 -8.14
CA GLY A 58 3.55 2.46 -7.36
C GLY A 58 2.67 3.56 -6.76
N MET A 59 1.35 3.47 -6.89
CA MET A 59 0.40 4.49 -6.42
C MET A 59 0.18 4.45 -4.90
N ARG A 60 0.42 3.32 -4.25
CA ARG A 60 0.10 3.09 -2.84
C ARG A 60 0.68 4.13 -1.89
N TYR A 61 1.93 4.52 -2.08
CA TYR A 61 2.58 5.51 -1.24
C TYR A 61 1.89 6.89 -1.32
N PHE A 62 1.54 7.32 -2.51
CA PHE A 62 0.85 8.60 -2.71
C PHE A 62 -0.55 8.60 -2.12
N ASP A 63 -1.25 7.47 -2.18
CA ASP A 63 -2.56 7.30 -1.57
C ASP A 63 -2.49 7.37 -0.04
N LEU A 64 -1.55 6.68 0.58
CA LEU A 64 -1.34 6.71 2.03
C LEU A 64 -1.06 8.14 2.53
N ARG A 65 -0.22 8.89 1.80
CA ARG A 65 0.06 10.30 2.10
C ARG A 65 -1.19 11.16 1.96
N ARG A 66 -1.89 11.04 0.85
CA ARG A 66 -3.11 11.79 0.58
C ARG A 66 -4.21 11.53 1.63
N TRP A 67 -4.26 10.32 2.15
CA TRP A 67 -5.20 9.96 3.21
C TRP A 67 -4.73 10.33 4.61
N GLY A 68 -3.48 10.75 4.76
CA GLY A 68 -2.88 11.12 6.04
C GLY A 68 -2.64 9.95 6.99
N ILE A 69 -2.45 8.75 6.45
CA ILE A 69 -2.22 7.50 7.21
C ILE A 69 -0.88 6.83 6.88
N ALA A 70 -0.01 7.53 6.17
CA ALA A 70 1.28 6.97 5.76
C ALA A 70 2.15 6.62 6.97
N ASP A 71 2.17 7.48 7.98
CA ASP A 71 2.96 7.31 9.21
C ASP A 71 2.58 6.01 9.94
N GLU A 72 1.29 5.81 10.15
CA GLU A 72 0.75 4.62 10.81
C GLU A 72 1.04 3.36 9.98
N VAL A 73 0.57 3.33 8.73
CA VAL A 73 0.62 2.12 7.90
C VAL A 73 2.05 1.71 7.55
N LEU A 74 2.95 2.67 7.29
CA LEU A 74 4.34 2.34 6.93
C LEU A 74 5.15 1.90 8.14
N ASN A 75 4.94 2.50 9.31
CA ASN A 75 5.65 2.07 10.51
C ASN A 75 5.16 0.70 10.99
N ASP A 76 3.87 0.40 10.92
CA ASP A 76 3.35 -0.94 11.20
C ASP A 76 3.98 -1.98 10.26
N TYR A 77 4.03 -1.69 8.96
CA TYR A 77 4.69 -2.56 8.00
C TYR A 77 6.19 -2.75 8.28
N ILE A 78 6.92 -1.67 8.59
CA ILE A 78 8.34 -1.73 8.94
C ILE A 78 8.56 -2.60 10.18
N GLN A 79 7.71 -2.47 11.19
CA GLN A 79 7.80 -3.25 12.42
C GLN A 79 7.61 -4.74 12.12
N GLU A 80 6.56 -5.12 11.40
CA GLU A 80 6.28 -6.51 11.03
C GLU A 80 7.42 -7.09 10.16
N ASP A 81 7.85 -6.36 9.13
CA ASP A 81 8.83 -6.86 8.16
C ASP A 81 10.25 -6.90 8.75
N SER A 82 10.57 -6.08 9.75
CA SER A 82 11.87 -6.08 10.45
C SER A 82 12.17 -7.37 11.20
N GLU A 83 11.15 -8.14 11.54
CA GLU A 83 11.32 -9.47 12.16
C GLU A 83 11.92 -10.49 11.17
N PHE A 84 11.65 -10.31 9.89
CA PHE A 84 12.08 -11.22 8.82
C PHE A 84 13.26 -10.68 8.00
N ARG A 85 13.39 -9.35 7.93
CA ARG A 85 14.38 -8.66 7.08
C ARG A 85 15.30 -7.76 7.89
N GLY A 86 16.49 -8.24 8.16
CA GLY A 86 17.47 -7.53 8.98
C GLY A 86 17.83 -6.12 8.50
N PHE A 87 17.71 -5.82 7.19
CA PHE A 87 17.98 -4.49 6.66
C PHE A 87 16.87 -3.46 7.00
N MET A 88 15.70 -3.93 7.44
CA MET A 88 14.61 -3.07 7.91
C MET A 88 14.75 -2.67 9.38
N GLN A 89 15.68 -3.29 10.12
CA GLN A 89 15.90 -2.99 11.52
C GLN A 89 16.39 -1.56 11.70
N GLY A 90 15.68 -0.80 12.53
CA GLY A 90 15.97 0.61 12.77
C GLY A 90 15.43 1.57 11.71
N ALA A 91 14.76 1.07 10.66
CA ALA A 91 14.01 1.92 9.75
C ALA A 91 12.77 2.50 10.46
N SER A 92 12.40 3.70 10.09
CA SER A 92 11.17 4.36 10.53
C SER A 92 10.73 5.35 9.47
N TYR A 93 9.45 5.58 9.37
CA TYR A 93 8.88 6.62 8.55
C TYR A 93 8.37 7.76 9.41
N ASN A 94 8.69 8.98 9.03
CA ASN A 94 8.20 10.19 9.69
C ASN A 94 7.69 11.16 8.62
N ALA A 95 6.39 11.40 8.58
CA ALA A 95 5.76 12.25 7.58
C ALA A 95 6.32 13.67 7.53
N GLN A 96 6.89 14.19 8.61
CA GLN A 96 7.52 15.52 8.62
C GLN A 96 8.80 15.58 7.79
N ASN A 97 9.54 14.46 7.73
CA ASN A 97 10.81 14.39 7.01
C ASN A 97 10.65 13.65 5.66
N ASP A 98 9.86 12.57 5.65
CA ASP A 98 9.88 11.61 4.55
C ASP A 98 8.80 11.89 3.49
N ASP A 99 7.88 12.81 3.77
CA ASP A 99 6.87 13.25 2.82
C ASP A 99 7.45 14.07 1.67
N TYR A 100 8.57 14.76 1.89
CA TYR A 100 9.18 15.66 0.92
C TYR A 100 10.66 15.34 0.75
N TRP A 101 11.18 15.65 -0.43
CA TRP A 101 12.60 15.57 -0.70
C TRP A 101 13.28 16.90 -0.28
N PRO A 102 14.49 16.85 0.29
CA PRO A 102 15.25 18.06 0.55
C PRO A 102 15.59 18.79 -0.75
N LEU A 103 15.62 20.10 -0.70
CA LEU A 103 16.11 20.90 -1.83
C LEU A 103 17.61 20.61 -2.04
N PRO A 104 18.05 20.33 -3.28
CA PRO A 104 19.46 20.15 -3.55
C PRO A 104 20.28 21.42 -3.16
N GLN A 105 21.40 21.24 -2.48
CA GLN A 105 22.23 22.35 -2.04
C GLN A 105 22.63 23.30 -3.19
N ALA A 106 22.90 22.74 -4.37
CA ALA A 106 23.21 23.56 -5.55
C ALA A 106 22.08 24.54 -5.94
N GLN A 107 20.81 24.20 -5.67
CA GLN A 107 19.69 25.11 -5.94
C GLN A 107 19.56 26.20 -4.87
N LEU A 108 19.83 25.86 -3.62
CA LEU A 108 19.87 26.82 -2.52
C LEU A 108 20.99 27.88 -2.72
N ASP A 109 22.15 27.42 -3.22
CA ASP A 109 23.31 28.32 -3.48
C ASP A 109 23.06 29.28 -4.65
N ILE A 110 22.28 28.86 -5.65
CA ILE A 110 21.97 29.71 -6.82
C ILE A 110 20.82 30.66 -6.54
N GLN A 111 19.83 30.24 -5.78
CA GLN A 111 18.60 30.99 -5.51
C GLN A 111 18.54 31.39 -4.05
N GLY A 112 19.13 32.50 -3.70
CA GLY A 112 19.21 33.00 -2.32
C GLY A 112 17.87 33.35 -1.64
N ALA A 113 16.73 33.20 -2.39
CA ALA A 113 15.38 33.33 -1.83
C ALA A 113 14.78 31.97 -1.42
N LEU A 114 15.43 30.87 -1.76
CA LEU A 114 15.01 29.53 -1.34
C LEU A 114 15.60 29.20 0.03
N GLU A 115 14.75 28.66 0.89
CA GLU A 115 15.17 28.10 2.16
C GLU A 115 14.91 26.60 2.18
N GLN A 116 15.81 25.86 2.82
CA GLN A 116 15.62 24.44 3.08
C GLN A 116 14.47 24.25 4.05
N ASP A 117 13.71 23.18 3.83
CA ASP A 117 12.70 22.74 4.79
C ASP A 117 13.32 22.57 6.19
N PRO A 118 12.65 23.04 7.26
CA PRO A 118 13.16 22.90 8.63
C PRO A 118 13.51 21.47 9.04
N ALA A 119 12.83 20.46 8.47
CA ALA A 119 13.10 19.05 8.72
C ALA A 119 14.48 18.57 8.21
N TYR A 120 15.09 19.32 7.27
CA TYR A 120 16.39 19.04 6.67
C TYR A 120 17.47 20.10 6.99
N LYS A 121 17.23 20.94 7.99
CA LYS A 121 18.21 21.97 8.44
C LYS A 121 19.17 21.44 9.48
#